data_6fc5bc35e7c9cef117c1f80617c2d38e
#
_entry.id   6fc5bc35e7c9cef117c1f80617c2d38e
#
_cell.length_a   1.000
_cell.length_b   1.000
_cell.length_c   1.000
_cell.angle_alpha   90.00
_cell.angle_beta   90.00
_cell.angle_gamma   90.00
#
_symmetry.space_group_name_H-M   'P 1'
#
loop_
_entity.id
_entity.type
_entity.pdbx_description
1 polymer ?
#
loop_
_entity_poly.entity_id
_entity_poly.type
_entity_poly.pdbx_seq_one_letter_code
_entity_poly.pdbx_strand_id
1 'polypeptide(L)'
;GTESYTPWCFDCYGFSYPQQTANFGETVYDWDNMPDKIYDDSPVEQIDAVATLSYHCGVAVNMTYEHHDGNGSTARGERIPEAVTTYFSYAQCEFLDMFQSYDEWMDKLKESIIRRIPVYYQGCYANGCHAFVCDGMDPNELFHFNYGWGGKNDGFFAPDAIQFSNYGVGAVFDMIPDYVYNNTAMAPSDFTVEPFGNDELSATLSWTNPTKNLDGSDISHIDKIIVMRSDEVIYEDSDVVPGSTSAIRPHHSPFCLRKMVRTSRYTATMPT
;
A
#
# COMPACT_ATOMS: atom_id res chain seq x y z
N GLY A 1 -14.58 9.73 -15.21
CA GLY A 1 -15.72 10.60 -14.93
C GLY A 1 -15.30 11.96 -14.39
N THR A 2 -16.25 12.86 -14.25
CA THR A 2 -16.04 14.19 -13.64
C THR A 2 -16.67 14.17 -12.26
N GLU A 3 -15.94 14.63 -11.26
CA GLU A 3 -16.44 14.84 -9.91
C GLU A 3 -16.46 16.32 -9.59
N SER A 4 -17.48 16.76 -8.86
CA SER A 4 -17.55 18.14 -8.39
C SER A 4 -18.30 18.23 -7.06
N TYR A 5 -17.82 19.05 -6.16
CA TYR A 5 -18.43 19.28 -4.86
C TYR A 5 -18.15 20.71 -4.38
N THR A 6 -18.96 21.19 -3.44
CA THR A 6 -18.66 22.43 -2.72
C THR A 6 -18.12 22.05 -1.34
N PRO A 7 -16.88 22.42 -1.01
CA PRO A 7 -16.31 22.15 0.30
C PRO A 7 -17.16 22.73 1.42
N TRP A 8 -17.39 21.92 2.46
CA TRP A 8 -18.01 22.42 3.67
C TRP A 8 -16.96 23.11 4.53
N CYS A 9 -17.29 24.24 5.09
CA CYS A 9 -16.41 24.97 5.97
C CYS A 9 -17.05 25.15 7.35
N PHE A 10 -16.32 24.80 8.41
CA PHE A 10 -16.87 24.84 9.76
C PHE A 10 -16.91 26.27 10.34
N ASP A 11 -15.95 27.12 10.03
CA ASP A 11 -15.86 28.50 10.54
C ASP A 11 -15.13 29.40 9.56
N CYS A 12 -15.83 29.72 8.47
CA CYS A 12 -15.21 30.42 7.36
C CYS A 12 -15.28 31.94 7.45
N TYR A 13 -15.70 32.54 8.56
CA TYR A 13 -15.79 34.00 8.74
C TYR A 13 -16.43 34.74 7.54
N GLY A 14 -17.45 34.16 6.96
CA GLY A 14 -18.11 34.71 5.76
C GLY A 14 -17.45 34.32 4.43
N PHE A 15 -16.45 33.44 4.43
CA PHE A 15 -15.90 32.84 3.23
C PHE A 15 -16.76 31.66 2.79
N SER A 16 -16.97 31.54 1.48
CA SER A 16 -17.47 30.33 0.85
C SER A 16 -16.44 29.84 -0.15
N TYR A 17 -16.08 28.56 -0.09
CA TYR A 17 -15.23 27.97 -1.12
C TYR A 17 -16.01 27.84 -2.43
N PRO A 18 -15.36 28.14 -3.56
CA PRO A 18 -15.94 27.81 -4.86
C PRO A 18 -16.10 26.31 -5.01
N GLN A 19 -17.00 25.90 -5.89
CA GLN A 19 -17.11 24.51 -6.29
C GLN A 19 -15.77 23.99 -6.79
N GLN A 20 -15.36 22.85 -6.29
CA GLN A 20 -14.16 22.13 -6.72
C GLN A 20 -14.55 21.09 -7.78
N THR A 21 -13.75 20.94 -8.81
CA THR A 21 -14.06 20.03 -9.93
C THR A 21 -12.79 19.42 -10.48
N ALA A 22 -12.82 18.11 -10.76
CA ALA A 22 -11.76 17.39 -11.46
C ALA A 22 -12.37 16.50 -12.54
N ASN A 23 -11.76 16.48 -13.73
CA ASN A 23 -12.14 15.60 -14.83
C ASN A 23 -11.16 14.45 -14.96
N PHE A 24 -11.34 13.43 -14.15
CA PHE A 24 -10.47 12.26 -14.10
C PHE A 24 -10.39 11.49 -15.42
N GLY A 25 -11.47 11.49 -16.20
CA GLY A 25 -11.55 10.72 -17.45
C GLY A 25 -10.77 11.33 -18.62
N GLU A 26 -10.42 12.61 -18.53
CA GLU A 26 -9.67 13.33 -19.58
C GLU A 26 -8.27 13.75 -19.11
N THR A 27 -7.97 13.57 -17.83
CA THR A 27 -6.67 13.95 -17.27
C THR A 27 -5.65 12.84 -17.49
N VAL A 28 -4.54 13.19 -18.11
CA VAL A 28 -3.34 12.35 -18.16
C VAL A 28 -2.36 12.90 -17.13
N TYR A 29 -2.00 12.08 -16.15
CA TYR A 29 -1.01 12.46 -15.15
C TYR A 29 0.40 12.33 -15.71
N ASP A 30 1.18 13.38 -15.55
CA ASP A 30 2.56 13.46 -16.06
C ASP A 30 3.53 12.88 -15.02
N TRP A 31 3.56 11.55 -14.92
CA TRP A 31 4.38 10.82 -13.96
C TRP A 31 5.88 11.08 -14.12
N ASP A 32 6.35 11.28 -15.35
CA ASP A 32 7.76 11.50 -15.66
C ASP A 32 8.28 12.84 -15.08
N ASN A 33 7.37 13.79 -14.89
CA ASN A 33 7.67 15.08 -14.26
C ASN A 33 7.29 15.15 -12.77
N MET A 34 6.98 14.03 -12.11
CA MET A 34 6.76 13.99 -10.66
C MET A 34 8.04 13.60 -9.93
N PRO A 35 8.83 14.55 -9.37
CA PRO A 35 10.01 14.23 -8.59
C PRO A 35 9.63 13.79 -7.16
N ASP A 36 10.57 13.14 -6.46
CA ASP A 36 10.38 12.75 -5.06
C ASP A 36 10.17 13.93 -4.12
N LYS A 37 10.58 15.13 -4.54
CA LYS A 37 10.47 16.35 -3.74
C LYS A 37 10.37 17.59 -4.62
N ILE A 38 9.46 18.49 -4.24
CA ILE A 38 9.33 19.84 -4.83
C ILE A 38 10.05 20.86 -3.96
N TYR A 39 10.74 21.78 -4.63
CA TYR A 39 11.43 22.92 -4.03
C TYR A 39 10.87 24.23 -4.60
N ASP A 40 11.19 25.36 -3.96
CA ASP A 40 10.72 26.69 -4.39
C ASP A 40 11.19 27.06 -5.81
N ASP A 41 12.31 26.49 -6.25
CA ASP A 41 12.92 26.68 -7.56
C ASP A 41 12.72 25.51 -8.53
N SER A 42 11.84 24.56 -8.20
CA SER A 42 11.53 23.46 -9.08
C SER A 42 10.93 23.95 -10.40
N PRO A 43 11.22 23.27 -11.54
CA PRO A 43 10.59 23.58 -12.83
C PRO A 43 9.07 23.59 -12.73
N VAL A 44 8.42 24.51 -13.48
CA VAL A 44 6.96 24.64 -13.46
C VAL A 44 6.25 23.37 -13.86
N GLU A 45 6.81 22.60 -14.78
CA GLU A 45 6.25 21.31 -15.24
C GLU A 45 6.18 20.30 -14.09
N GLN A 46 7.18 20.28 -13.22
CA GLN A 46 7.19 19.40 -12.04
C GLN A 46 6.18 19.86 -10.99
N ILE A 47 6.10 21.18 -10.77
CA ILE A 47 5.13 21.77 -9.84
C ILE A 47 3.70 21.47 -10.32
N ASP A 48 3.41 21.68 -11.60
CA ASP A 48 2.09 21.46 -12.19
C ASP A 48 1.69 19.98 -12.16
N ALA A 49 2.64 19.07 -12.46
CA ALA A 49 2.39 17.64 -12.39
C ALA A 49 1.95 17.19 -10.99
N VAL A 50 2.74 17.55 -9.96
CA VAL A 50 2.43 17.20 -8.57
C VAL A 50 1.18 17.91 -8.07
N ALA A 51 1.00 19.20 -8.40
CA ALA A 51 -0.17 19.97 -7.98
C ALA A 51 -1.47 19.42 -8.59
N THR A 52 -1.45 19.01 -9.87
CA THR A 52 -2.61 18.41 -10.53
C THR A 52 -3.05 17.12 -9.84
N LEU A 53 -2.12 16.19 -9.57
CA LEU A 53 -2.45 14.95 -8.88
C LEU A 53 -2.96 15.23 -7.46
N SER A 54 -2.27 16.09 -6.71
CA SER A 54 -2.64 16.43 -5.33
C SER A 54 -4.02 17.06 -5.25
N TYR A 55 -4.34 17.98 -6.18
CA TYR A 55 -5.66 18.61 -6.26
C TYR A 55 -6.74 17.59 -6.59
N HIS A 56 -6.51 16.70 -7.56
CA HIS A 56 -7.46 15.66 -7.92
C HIS A 56 -7.69 14.67 -6.78
N CYS A 57 -6.65 14.27 -6.03
CA CYS A 57 -6.81 13.46 -4.83
C CYS A 57 -7.72 14.15 -3.80
N GLY A 58 -7.54 15.46 -3.59
CA GLY A 58 -8.41 16.23 -2.71
C GLY A 58 -9.85 16.29 -3.18
N VAL A 59 -10.08 16.49 -4.48
CA VAL A 59 -11.43 16.46 -5.07
C VAL A 59 -12.08 15.09 -4.90
N ALA A 60 -11.36 14.01 -5.17
CA ALA A 60 -11.88 12.65 -5.08
C ALA A 60 -12.41 12.28 -3.68
N VAL A 61 -11.80 12.81 -2.63
CA VAL A 61 -12.22 12.57 -1.24
C VAL A 61 -13.12 13.67 -0.66
N ASN A 62 -13.53 14.64 -1.49
CA ASN A 62 -14.30 15.82 -1.07
C ASN A 62 -13.63 16.58 0.08
N MET A 63 -12.35 16.93 -0.11
CA MET A 63 -11.54 17.58 0.90
C MET A 63 -12.09 18.96 1.28
N THR A 64 -12.15 19.24 2.56
CA THR A 64 -12.40 20.58 3.08
C THR A 64 -11.06 21.30 3.19
N TYR A 65 -10.89 22.33 2.37
CA TYR A 65 -9.68 23.16 2.38
C TYR A 65 -9.80 24.23 3.45
N GLU A 66 -8.78 24.35 4.29
CA GLU A 66 -8.81 25.38 5.31
C GLU A 66 -8.23 26.69 4.80
N HIS A 67 -8.80 27.77 5.29
CA HIS A 67 -8.56 29.09 4.73
C HIS A 67 -7.41 29.86 5.37
N HIS A 68 -7.13 29.75 6.67
CA HIS A 68 -6.30 30.82 7.24
C HIS A 68 -5.60 30.51 8.56
N ASP A 69 -6.14 29.72 9.45
CA ASP A 69 -5.70 29.75 10.85
C ASP A 69 -4.93 28.51 11.34
N GLY A 70 -4.44 27.68 10.41
CA GLY A 70 -3.43 26.68 10.72
C GLY A 70 -3.93 25.31 11.18
N ASN A 71 -5.21 25.00 11.03
CA ASN A 71 -5.72 23.66 11.34
C ASN A 71 -5.56 22.67 10.17
N GLY A 72 -5.25 23.16 8.96
CA GLY A 72 -5.00 22.36 7.77
C GLY A 72 -6.25 21.85 7.06
N SER A 73 -6.05 21.38 5.84
CA SER A 73 -7.12 20.76 5.05
C SER A 73 -7.46 19.37 5.60
N THR A 74 -8.71 18.94 5.50
CA THR A 74 -9.18 17.67 6.05
C THR A 74 -10.11 16.93 5.11
N ALA A 75 -10.05 15.59 5.14
CA ALA A 75 -10.99 14.68 4.52
C ALA A 75 -11.19 13.46 5.43
N ARG A 76 -12.24 12.68 5.13
CA ARG A 76 -12.49 11.42 5.83
C ARG A 76 -11.76 10.30 5.12
N GLY A 77 -10.91 9.55 5.83
CA GLY A 77 -10.18 8.41 5.29
C GLY A 77 -11.09 7.31 4.75
N GLU A 78 -12.30 7.17 5.30
CA GLU A 78 -13.31 6.21 4.85
C GLU A 78 -13.80 6.46 3.41
N ARG A 79 -13.51 7.64 2.84
CA ARG A 79 -13.82 7.95 1.44
C ARG A 79 -12.75 7.48 0.46
N ILE A 80 -11.55 7.19 0.94
CA ILE A 80 -10.44 6.81 0.08
C ILE A 80 -10.74 5.56 -0.75
N PRO A 81 -11.32 4.46 -0.19
CA PRO A 81 -11.65 3.29 -0.98
C PRO A 81 -12.52 3.59 -2.20
N GLU A 82 -13.62 4.30 -2.02
CA GLU A 82 -14.49 4.70 -3.12
C GLU A 82 -13.78 5.62 -4.11
N ALA A 83 -13.01 6.58 -3.62
CA ALA A 83 -12.30 7.53 -4.46
C ALA A 83 -11.27 6.85 -5.39
N VAL A 84 -10.43 5.97 -4.87
CA VAL A 84 -9.37 5.34 -5.66
C VAL A 84 -9.92 4.28 -6.62
N THR A 85 -10.97 3.56 -6.25
CA THR A 85 -11.62 2.58 -7.14
C THR A 85 -12.44 3.26 -8.24
N THR A 86 -13.03 4.41 -7.97
CA THR A 86 -13.86 5.14 -8.95
C THR A 86 -13.01 5.97 -9.92
N TYR A 87 -11.95 6.61 -9.43
CA TYR A 87 -11.24 7.65 -10.20
C TYR A 87 -9.80 7.30 -10.58
N PHE A 88 -9.15 6.36 -9.90
CA PHE A 88 -7.71 6.09 -10.06
C PHE A 88 -7.39 4.65 -10.50
N SER A 89 -8.39 3.91 -10.98
CA SER A 89 -8.20 2.54 -11.50
C SER A 89 -7.58 1.57 -10.49
N TYR A 90 -8.02 1.64 -9.25
CA TYR A 90 -7.74 0.61 -8.25
C TYR A 90 -8.84 -0.45 -8.26
N ALA A 91 -8.46 -1.73 -8.10
CA ALA A 91 -9.39 -2.85 -8.12
C ALA A 91 -10.28 -2.87 -6.88
N GLN A 92 -9.66 -2.78 -5.74
CA GLN A 92 -10.32 -2.76 -4.43
C GLN A 92 -9.38 -2.16 -3.39
N CYS A 93 -9.98 -1.66 -2.33
CA CYS A 93 -9.32 -1.37 -1.06
C CYS A 93 -10.39 -1.18 0.01
N GLU A 94 -9.99 -1.25 1.26
CA GLU A 94 -10.91 -1.07 2.37
C GLU A 94 -10.31 -0.17 3.45
N PHE A 95 -11.16 0.58 4.11
CA PHE A 95 -10.79 1.33 5.31
C PHE A 95 -11.19 0.52 6.54
N LEU A 96 -10.25 0.31 7.46
CA LEU A 96 -10.49 -0.32 8.76
C LEU A 96 -10.11 0.63 9.89
N ASP A 97 -10.94 0.62 10.93
CA ASP A 97 -10.64 1.28 12.20
C ASP A 97 -9.91 0.29 13.12
N MET A 98 -8.75 0.69 13.64
CA MET A 98 -7.91 -0.17 14.47
C MET A 98 -8.62 -0.67 15.73
N PHE A 99 -9.54 0.12 16.30
CA PHE A 99 -10.22 -0.22 17.55
C PHE A 99 -11.41 -1.18 17.38
N GLN A 100 -11.82 -1.45 16.15
CA GLN A 100 -12.89 -2.42 15.87
C GLN A 100 -12.38 -3.86 15.88
N SER A 101 -11.18 -4.10 15.34
CA SER A 101 -10.56 -5.42 15.29
C SER A 101 -9.04 -5.30 15.22
N TYR A 102 -8.39 -5.14 16.37
CA TYR A 102 -6.94 -4.91 16.43
C TYR A 102 -6.12 -6.04 15.80
N ASP A 103 -6.46 -7.29 16.08
CA ASP A 103 -5.71 -8.45 15.57
C ASP A 103 -5.81 -8.54 14.04
N GLU A 104 -7.01 -8.44 13.47
CA GLU A 104 -7.22 -8.42 12.02
C GLU A 104 -6.50 -7.24 11.36
N TRP A 105 -6.58 -6.08 11.98
CA TRP A 105 -5.92 -4.86 11.50
C TRP A 105 -4.40 -5.03 11.47
N MET A 106 -3.80 -5.62 12.51
CA MET A 106 -2.37 -5.91 12.57
C MET A 106 -1.93 -6.93 11.54
N ASP A 107 -2.71 -7.98 11.31
CA ASP A 107 -2.43 -8.99 10.30
C ASP A 107 -2.44 -8.38 8.89
N LYS A 108 -3.45 -7.55 8.58
CA LYS A 108 -3.53 -6.82 7.31
C LYS A 108 -2.39 -5.82 7.13
N LEU A 109 -1.99 -5.11 8.19
CA LEU A 109 -0.85 -4.19 8.13
C LEU A 109 0.44 -4.93 7.79
N LYS A 110 0.73 -6.05 8.48
CA LYS A 110 1.88 -6.90 8.21
C LYS A 110 1.84 -7.46 6.78
N GLU A 111 0.70 -8.00 6.36
CA GLU A 111 0.55 -8.56 5.02
C GLU A 111 0.79 -7.51 3.93
N SER A 112 0.21 -6.31 4.06
CA SER A 112 0.40 -5.23 3.10
C SER A 112 1.87 -4.85 2.95
N ILE A 113 2.58 -4.67 4.06
CA ILE A 113 4.01 -4.31 4.04
C ILE A 113 4.87 -5.45 3.48
N ILE A 114 4.57 -6.70 3.82
CA ILE A 114 5.25 -7.87 3.26
C ILE A 114 5.05 -7.93 1.73
N ARG A 115 3.87 -7.56 1.24
CA ARG A 115 3.54 -7.48 -0.19
C ARG A 115 4.11 -6.21 -0.85
N ARG A 116 4.79 -5.33 -0.10
CA ARG A 116 5.29 -4.01 -0.55
C ARG A 116 4.17 -3.08 -1.04
N ILE A 117 3.02 -3.16 -0.43
CA ILE A 117 1.90 -2.26 -0.66
C ILE A 117 1.93 -1.24 0.49
N PRO A 118 2.28 0.03 0.23
CA PRO A 118 2.20 1.07 1.24
C PRO A 118 0.76 1.26 1.72
N VAL A 119 0.62 1.56 3.00
CA VAL A 119 -0.68 1.69 3.65
C VAL A 119 -0.91 3.15 4.02
N TYR A 120 -2.01 3.73 3.54
CA TYR A 120 -2.49 4.98 4.09
C TYR A 120 -2.87 4.77 5.56
N TYR A 121 -2.40 5.65 6.40
CA TYR A 121 -2.62 5.60 7.83
C TYR A 121 -3.08 6.95 8.34
N GLN A 122 -4.01 6.97 9.27
CA GLN A 122 -4.46 8.17 9.95
C GLN A 122 -4.58 7.95 11.44
N GLY A 123 -4.54 9.04 12.18
CA GLY A 123 -4.82 9.00 13.61
C GLY A 123 -4.84 10.38 14.22
N CYS A 124 -5.26 10.45 15.45
CA CYS A 124 -5.42 11.69 16.18
C CYS A 124 -4.73 11.65 17.55
N TYR A 125 -4.34 12.81 18.02
CA TYR A 125 -3.93 13.06 19.40
C TYR A 125 -4.63 14.33 19.92
N ALA A 126 -4.36 14.71 21.18
CA ALA A 126 -5.11 15.78 21.86
C ALA A 126 -5.23 17.11 21.08
N ASN A 127 -4.27 17.42 20.20
CA ASN A 127 -4.19 18.71 19.51
C ASN A 127 -4.39 18.62 17.99
N GLY A 128 -4.83 17.49 17.43
CA GLY A 128 -5.10 17.37 16.01
C GLY A 128 -4.99 15.94 15.48
N CYS A 129 -5.36 15.80 14.21
CA CYS A 129 -5.27 14.56 13.47
C CYS A 129 -4.27 14.71 12.33
N HIS A 130 -3.72 13.59 11.87
CA HIS A 130 -2.79 13.57 10.76
C HIS A 130 -2.99 12.31 9.91
N ALA A 131 -2.72 12.46 8.62
CA ALA A 131 -2.68 11.37 7.66
C ALA A 131 -1.24 11.19 7.18
N PHE A 132 -0.77 9.96 7.12
CA PHE A 132 0.61 9.62 6.79
C PHE A 132 0.68 8.23 6.17
N VAL A 133 1.87 7.73 5.88
CA VAL A 133 2.06 6.45 5.19
C VAL A 133 2.83 5.49 6.09
N CYS A 134 2.38 4.24 6.13
CA CYS A 134 3.18 3.11 6.61
C CYS A 134 3.75 2.40 5.38
N ASP A 135 5.08 2.33 5.23
CA ASP A 135 5.76 1.85 4.02
C ASP A 135 6.85 0.80 4.28
N GLY A 136 7.05 0.40 5.52
CA GLY A 136 8.07 -0.58 5.86
C GLY A 136 7.85 -1.28 7.19
N MET A 137 8.62 -2.33 7.43
CA MET A 137 8.68 -3.05 8.70
C MET A 137 10.09 -3.60 8.91
N ASP A 138 10.63 -3.45 10.11
CA ASP A 138 11.93 -4.00 10.49
C ASP A 138 11.82 -5.47 10.96
N PRO A 139 12.95 -6.18 11.17
CA PRO A 139 12.94 -7.55 11.70
C PRO A 139 12.33 -7.72 13.09
N ASN A 140 12.20 -6.67 13.86
CA ASN A 140 11.58 -6.69 15.19
C ASN A 140 10.08 -6.36 15.15
N GLU A 141 9.50 -6.32 13.94
CA GLU A 141 8.10 -5.97 13.70
C GLU A 141 7.73 -4.53 14.10
N LEU A 142 8.70 -3.62 14.09
CA LEU A 142 8.42 -2.19 14.14
C LEU A 142 8.12 -1.69 12.74
N PHE A 143 7.06 -0.91 12.58
CA PHE A 143 6.62 -0.38 11.29
C PHE A 143 7.24 0.98 11.02
N HIS A 144 7.70 1.18 9.78
CA HIS A 144 8.19 2.47 9.33
C HIS A 144 7.02 3.37 8.95
N PHE A 145 7.02 4.57 9.53
CA PHE A 145 6.05 5.61 9.22
C PHE A 145 6.73 6.82 8.60
N ASN A 146 6.19 7.25 7.47
CA ASN A 146 6.55 8.49 6.78
C ASN A 146 5.45 9.51 7.02
N TYR A 147 5.75 10.52 7.81
CA TYR A 147 4.78 11.56 8.21
C TYR A 147 4.55 12.63 7.14
N GLY A 148 5.28 12.59 6.02
CA GLY A 148 5.16 13.61 4.97
C GLY A 148 5.79 14.96 5.32
N TRP A 149 6.63 15.02 6.35
CA TRP A 149 7.26 16.27 6.84
C TRP A 149 8.73 16.40 6.40
N GLY A 150 9.03 15.92 5.19
CA GLY A 150 10.38 15.97 4.63
C GLY A 150 11.41 15.15 5.40
N GLY A 151 11.00 14.00 5.93
CA GLY A 151 11.83 13.09 6.74
C GLY A 151 11.84 13.39 8.23
N LYS A 152 11.18 14.46 8.66
CA LYS A 152 11.13 14.80 10.09
C LYS A 152 10.17 13.88 10.82
N ASN A 153 10.66 13.25 11.88
CA ASN A 153 9.99 12.27 12.72
C ASN A 153 9.71 10.92 12.05
N ASP A 154 10.11 10.72 10.80
CA ASP A 154 10.02 9.41 10.16
C ASP A 154 10.85 8.38 10.92
N GLY A 155 10.39 7.13 10.98
CA GLY A 155 11.11 6.08 11.71
C GLY A 155 10.27 4.84 11.96
N PHE A 156 10.87 3.92 12.72
CA PHE A 156 10.27 2.63 13.07
C PHE A 156 9.63 2.68 14.45
N PHE A 157 8.34 2.37 14.52
CA PHE A 157 7.55 2.43 15.75
C PHE A 157 6.58 1.24 15.83
N ALA A 158 6.18 0.88 17.05
CA ALA A 158 5.00 0.05 17.22
C ALA A 158 3.74 0.87 16.86
N PRO A 159 2.73 0.28 16.21
CA PRO A 159 1.55 1.03 15.73
C PRO A 159 0.75 1.74 16.80
N ASP A 160 0.79 1.24 18.04
CA ASP A 160 0.15 1.82 19.21
C ASP A 160 1.03 2.84 19.97
N ALA A 161 2.29 2.99 19.56
CA ALA A 161 3.26 3.89 20.21
C ALA A 161 3.58 5.14 19.37
N ILE A 162 2.89 5.35 18.25
CA ILE A 162 3.04 6.54 17.43
C ILE A 162 2.32 7.75 18.03
N GLN A 163 2.74 8.95 17.66
CA GLN A 163 2.17 10.20 18.20
C GLN A 163 0.66 10.34 18.00
N PHE A 164 0.10 9.73 16.94
CA PHE A 164 -1.31 9.85 16.54
C PHE A 164 -2.13 8.60 16.87
N SER A 165 -1.81 7.88 17.93
CA SER A 165 -2.47 6.62 18.31
C SER A 165 -3.60 6.76 19.35
N ASN A 166 -4.00 7.97 19.72
CA ASN A 166 -4.94 8.16 20.84
C ASN A 166 -6.39 7.84 20.46
N TYR A 167 -6.83 8.25 19.26
CA TYR A 167 -8.17 7.98 18.74
C TYR A 167 -8.24 8.19 17.24
N GLY A 168 -9.31 7.69 16.61
CA GLY A 168 -9.52 7.83 15.16
C GLY A 168 -8.43 7.16 14.33
N VAL A 169 -7.76 6.14 14.88
CA VAL A 169 -6.73 5.41 14.16
C VAL A 169 -7.39 4.49 13.15
N GLY A 170 -7.06 4.71 11.90
CA GLY A 170 -7.55 3.90 10.80
C GLY A 170 -6.52 3.82 9.68
N ALA A 171 -6.71 2.86 8.81
CA ALA A 171 -5.84 2.63 7.67
C ALA A 171 -6.63 2.16 6.46
N VAL A 172 -6.09 2.41 5.26
CA VAL A 172 -6.62 1.86 4.01
C VAL A 172 -5.70 0.75 3.53
N PHE A 173 -6.26 -0.43 3.45
CA PHE A 173 -5.59 -1.66 3.04
C PHE A 173 -5.93 -2.05 1.62
N ASP A 174 -5.13 -2.94 1.05
CA ASP A 174 -5.33 -3.53 -0.27
C ASP A 174 -5.46 -2.50 -1.40
N MET A 175 -4.72 -1.39 -1.32
CA MET A 175 -4.64 -0.38 -2.38
C MET A 175 -3.86 -0.94 -3.57
N ILE A 176 -4.52 -1.79 -4.36
CA ILE A 176 -3.92 -2.52 -5.48
C ILE A 176 -4.51 -1.98 -6.78
N PRO A 177 -3.70 -1.43 -7.70
CA PRO A 177 -4.17 -1.02 -9.01
C PRO A 177 -4.78 -2.17 -9.81
N ASP A 178 -5.82 -1.90 -10.60
CA ASP A 178 -6.54 -2.90 -11.42
C ASP A 178 -5.60 -3.78 -12.25
N TYR A 179 -4.62 -3.16 -12.91
CA TYR A 179 -3.70 -3.91 -13.76
C TYR A 179 -2.78 -4.85 -12.97
N VAL A 180 -2.49 -4.53 -11.71
CA VAL A 180 -1.72 -5.41 -10.81
C VAL A 180 -2.63 -6.51 -10.29
N TYR A 181 -3.84 -6.16 -9.85
CA TYR A 181 -4.83 -7.07 -9.31
C TYR A 181 -5.18 -8.19 -10.30
N ASN A 182 -5.48 -7.81 -11.54
CA ASN A 182 -5.88 -8.73 -12.60
C ASN A 182 -4.74 -9.61 -13.13
N ASN A 183 -3.49 -9.33 -12.78
CA ASN A 183 -2.32 -10.08 -13.24
C ASN A 183 -1.47 -10.64 -12.10
N THR A 184 -1.89 -10.49 -10.87
CA THR A 184 -1.15 -11.02 -9.72
C THR A 184 -1.74 -12.34 -9.27
N ALA A 185 -0.90 -13.37 -9.23
CA ALA A 185 -1.28 -14.68 -8.73
C ALA A 185 -1.68 -14.62 -7.24
N MET A 186 -2.68 -15.38 -6.85
CA MET A 186 -3.00 -15.63 -5.44
C MET A 186 -1.79 -16.22 -4.71
N ALA A 187 -1.79 -16.13 -3.39
CA ALA A 187 -0.75 -16.78 -2.59
C ALA A 187 -0.77 -18.31 -2.81
N PRO A 188 0.41 -18.97 -2.82
CA PRO A 188 0.48 -20.41 -2.77
C PRO A 188 -0.25 -20.97 -1.54
N SER A 189 -0.93 -22.10 -1.70
CA SER A 189 -1.60 -22.80 -0.61
C SER A 189 -0.77 -23.95 -0.03
N ASP A 190 -1.25 -24.54 1.05
CA ASP A 190 -0.68 -25.74 1.69
C ASP A 190 0.80 -25.60 2.04
N PHE A 191 1.20 -24.39 2.41
CA PHE A 191 2.60 -24.13 2.76
C PHE A 191 2.97 -24.86 4.05
N THR A 192 3.96 -25.76 3.95
CA THR A 192 4.49 -26.51 5.10
C THR A 192 6.00 -26.32 5.25
N VAL A 193 6.45 -26.41 6.47
CA VAL A 193 7.86 -26.42 6.85
C VAL A 193 8.10 -27.67 7.69
N GLU A 194 8.81 -28.63 7.14
CA GLU A 194 9.16 -29.87 7.85
C GLU A 194 10.64 -29.83 8.23
N PRO A 195 10.97 -29.69 9.53
CA PRO A 195 12.35 -29.72 9.97
C PRO A 195 12.98 -31.08 9.73
N PHE A 196 14.25 -31.10 9.33
CA PHE A 196 15.03 -32.33 9.28
C PHE A 196 15.33 -32.82 10.71
N GLY A 197 15.03 -34.06 10.98
CA GLY A 197 15.44 -34.71 12.23
C GLY A 197 16.95 -34.85 12.31
N ASN A 198 17.51 -34.83 13.52
CA ASN A 198 18.93 -35.02 13.88
C ASN A 198 19.84 -33.80 13.68
N ASP A 199 19.67 -32.77 14.54
CA ASP A 199 20.64 -31.67 14.77
C ASP A 199 21.03 -30.81 13.56
N GLU A 200 20.44 -31.00 12.39
CA GLU A 200 20.65 -30.13 11.25
C GLU A 200 19.61 -29.00 11.25
N LEU A 201 20.09 -27.75 11.19
CA LEU A 201 19.27 -26.54 11.03
C LEU A 201 18.77 -26.42 9.57
N SER A 202 18.07 -27.44 9.08
CA SER A 202 17.52 -27.51 7.74
C SER A 202 16.06 -27.97 7.79
N ALA A 203 15.27 -27.52 6.82
CA ALA A 203 13.87 -27.88 6.68
C ALA A 203 13.51 -28.10 5.21
N THR A 204 12.54 -28.96 4.95
CA THR A 204 11.87 -29.03 3.65
C THR A 204 10.73 -28.03 3.65
N LEU A 205 10.68 -27.16 2.63
CA LEU A 205 9.55 -26.30 2.36
C LEU A 205 8.73 -26.93 1.25
N SER A 206 7.41 -27.00 1.40
CA SER A 206 6.53 -27.42 0.34
C SER A 206 5.28 -26.54 0.28
N TRP A 207 4.70 -26.40 -0.91
CA TRP A 207 3.50 -25.61 -1.17
C TRP A 207 2.79 -26.09 -2.43
N THR A 208 1.52 -25.70 -2.58
CA THR A 208 0.76 -25.85 -3.82
C THR A 208 0.80 -24.52 -4.59
N ASN A 209 1.20 -24.58 -5.86
CA ASN A 209 1.27 -23.40 -6.73
C ASN A 209 -0.13 -22.85 -7.00
N PRO A 210 -0.31 -21.50 -7.07
CA PRO A 210 -1.61 -20.92 -7.30
C PRO A 210 -2.19 -21.30 -8.67
N THR A 211 -3.50 -21.40 -8.74
CA THR A 211 -4.27 -21.62 -9.99
C THR A 211 -5.06 -20.40 -10.40
N LYS A 212 -5.19 -19.41 -9.51
CA LYS A 212 -6.00 -18.21 -9.71
C LYS A 212 -5.18 -16.93 -9.49
N ASN A 213 -5.52 -15.91 -10.23
CA ASN A 213 -5.13 -14.55 -9.95
C ASN A 213 -5.99 -13.94 -8.82
N LEU A 214 -5.62 -12.79 -8.31
CA LEU A 214 -6.38 -12.10 -7.25
C LEU A 214 -7.80 -11.75 -7.67
N ASP A 215 -8.04 -11.50 -8.96
CA ASP A 215 -9.37 -11.26 -9.53
C ASP A 215 -10.23 -12.53 -9.72
N GLY A 216 -9.69 -13.71 -9.36
CA GLY A 216 -10.35 -15.00 -9.50
C GLY A 216 -10.21 -15.64 -10.88
N SER A 217 -9.59 -14.97 -11.86
CA SER A 217 -9.30 -15.55 -13.17
C SER A 217 -8.28 -16.69 -13.09
N ASP A 218 -8.32 -17.60 -14.07
CA ASP A 218 -7.40 -18.74 -14.10
C ASP A 218 -5.99 -18.30 -14.52
N ILE A 219 -4.98 -18.84 -13.82
CA ILE A 219 -3.58 -18.70 -14.22
C ILE A 219 -3.28 -19.76 -15.29
N SER A 220 -2.96 -19.32 -16.50
CA SER A 220 -2.54 -20.20 -17.59
C SER A 220 -1.04 -20.54 -17.54
N HIS A 221 -0.23 -19.69 -16.94
CA HIS A 221 1.23 -19.83 -16.88
C HIS A 221 1.81 -19.08 -15.66
N ILE A 222 2.82 -19.66 -15.03
CA ILE A 222 3.63 -19.01 -13.99
C ILE A 222 5.05 -18.90 -14.55
N ASP A 223 5.55 -17.69 -14.75
CA ASP A 223 6.88 -17.47 -15.35
C ASP A 223 7.99 -17.99 -14.44
N LYS A 224 7.89 -17.75 -13.14
CA LYS A 224 8.83 -18.30 -12.16
C LYS A 224 8.29 -18.24 -10.74
N ILE A 225 8.85 -19.09 -9.89
CA ILE A 225 8.75 -18.99 -8.43
C ILE A 225 10.11 -18.62 -7.86
N ILE A 226 10.10 -17.67 -6.95
CA ILE A 226 11.29 -17.27 -6.18
C ILE A 226 10.98 -17.50 -4.72
N VAL A 227 11.83 -18.27 -4.03
CA VAL A 227 11.79 -18.39 -2.57
C VAL A 227 12.91 -17.54 -1.98
N MET A 228 12.54 -16.65 -1.10
CA MET A 228 13.46 -15.74 -0.45
C MET A 228 13.54 -16.02 1.04
N ARG A 229 14.72 -15.80 1.60
CA ARG A 229 14.97 -15.74 3.04
C ARG A 229 15.49 -14.34 3.35
N SER A 230 14.69 -13.52 4.01
CA SER A 230 14.94 -12.08 4.08
C SER A 230 15.05 -11.48 2.66
N ASP A 231 16.17 -10.89 2.29
CA ASP A 231 16.41 -10.32 0.96
C ASP A 231 17.26 -11.23 0.05
N GLU A 232 17.60 -12.43 0.52
CA GLU A 232 18.40 -13.40 -0.25
C GLU A 232 17.49 -14.37 -0.99
N VAL A 233 17.69 -14.52 -2.31
CA VAL A 233 17.04 -15.57 -3.11
C VAL A 233 17.71 -16.90 -2.77
N ILE A 234 16.95 -17.85 -2.21
CA ILE A 234 17.43 -19.18 -1.83
C ILE A 234 16.98 -20.26 -2.81
N TYR A 235 16.01 -19.97 -3.66
CA TYR A 235 15.56 -20.87 -4.72
C TYR A 235 14.83 -20.08 -5.81
N GLU A 236 15.00 -20.52 -7.06
CA GLU A 236 14.30 -20.02 -8.23
C GLU A 236 13.94 -21.20 -9.14
N ASP A 237 12.71 -21.21 -9.66
CA ASP A 237 12.20 -22.21 -10.60
C ASP A 237 11.37 -21.52 -11.67
N SER A 238 11.67 -21.77 -12.93
CA SER A 238 11.00 -21.21 -14.10
C SER A 238 10.14 -22.24 -14.86
N ASP A 239 10.12 -23.50 -14.42
CA ASP A 239 9.32 -24.57 -15.02
C ASP A 239 8.15 -24.92 -14.07
N VAL A 240 7.28 -23.95 -13.83
CA VAL A 240 6.26 -24.02 -12.82
C VAL A 240 4.89 -24.27 -13.43
N VAL A 241 4.23 -25.34 -12.99
CA VAL A 241 2.86 -25.64 -13.41
C VAL A 241 1.86 -25.13 -12.37
N PRO A 242 0.83 -24.32 -12.76
CA PRO A 242 -0.24 -23.94 -11.85
C PRO A 242 -0.90 -25.15 -11.20
N GLY A 243 -1.14 -25.10 -9.89
CA GLY A 243 -1.78 -26.16 -9.10
C GLY A 243 -0.87 -27.36 -8.78
N SER A 244 0.36 -27.43 -9.30
CA SER A 244 1.30 -28.47 -8.90
C SER A 244 1.90 -28.20 -7.52
N THR A 245 2.31 -29.28 -6.83
CA THR A 245 3.04 -29.16 -5.58
C THR A 245 4.53 -28.98 -5.87
N SER A 246 5.11 -27.93 -5.28
CA SER A 246 6.55 -27.68 -5.29
C SER A 246 7.15 -27.95 -3.91
N ALA A 247 8.39 -28.45 -3.88
CA ALA A 247 9.11 -28.66 -2.64
C ALA A 247 10.61 -28.38 -2.83
N ILE A 248 11.23 -27.76 -1.84
CA ILE A 248 12.65 -27.48 -1.85
C ILE A 248 13.33 -27.85 -0.53
N ARG A 249 14.62 -28.15 -0.60
CA ARG A 249 15.51 -28.34 0.54
C ARG A 249 16.63 -27.30 0.45
N PRO A 250 16.50 -26.14 1.09
CA PRO A 250 17.57 -25.16 1.09
C PRO A 250 18.80 -25.74 1.81
N HIS A 251 19.95 -25.81 1.12
CA HIS A 251 21.22 -26.21 1.73
C HIS A 251 21.84 -25.06 2.52
N HIS A 252 22.09 -25.31 3.83
CA HIS A 252 22.95 -24.59 4.75
C HIS A 252 22.79 -23.09 4.97
N SER A 253 22.11 -22.70 6.04
CA SER A 253 22.61 -21.76 7.07
C SER A 253 21.58 -21.64 8.21
N PRO A 254 21.99 -21.56 9.48
CA PRO A 254 21.07 -21.50 10.60
C PRO A 254 20.56 -20.07 10.73
N PHE A 255 19.32 -19.79 10.39
CA PHE A 255 18.53 -18.67 10.95
C PHE A 255 17.14 -18.53 10.32
N CYS A 256 16.16 -18.40 11.18
CA CYS A 256 14.79 -17.91 11.05
C CYS A 256 14.14 -17.92 9.64
N LEU A 257 13.38 -18.97 9.35
CA LEU A 257 12.47 -19.05 8.19
C LEU A 257 11.27 -18.11 8.41
N ARG A 258 11.28 -16.94 7.78
CA ARG A 258 10.06 -16.17 7.57
C ARG A 258 9.38 -16.64 6.28
N LYS A 259 8.06 -16.86 6.37
CA LYS A 259 7.20 -17.30 5.28
C LYS A 259 7.18 -16.24 4.17
N MET A 260 7.85 -16.49 3.04
CA MET A 260 7.69 -15.71 1.82
C MET A 260 7.89 -16.60 0.59
N VAL A 261 6.80 -16.97 -0.05
CA VAL A 261 6.81 -17.43 -1.43
C VAL A 261 6.25 -16.28 -2.28
N ARG A 262 7.03 -15.79 -3.23
CA ARG A 262 6.58 -14.80 -4.22
C ARG A 262 6.43 -15.47 -5.57
N THR A 263 5.29 -15.26 -6.19
CA THR A 263 5.11 -15.44 -7.63
C THR A 263 5.27 -14.07 -8.28
N SER A 264 6.19 -13.92 -9.22
CA SER A 264 6.34 -12.67 -9.98
C SER A 264 6.06 -12.93 -11.45
N ARG A 265 5.09 -12.19 -11.98
CA ARG A 265 4.97 -11.85 -13.39
C ARG A 265 5.23 -10.36 -13.50
N TYR A 266 6.38 -9.95 -13.98
CA TYR A 266 6.60 -8.59 -14.43
C TYR A 266 7.42 -8.64 -15.71
N THR A 267 6.73 -8.60 -16.83
CA THR A 267 7.18 -7.88 -18.02
C THR A 267 6.11 -6.79 -18.25
N ALA A 268 6.26 -5.66 -17.60
CA ALA A 268 5.55 -4.47 -17.98
C ALA A 268 6.31 -3.83 -19.14
N THR A 269 5.91 -4.11 -20.36
CA THR A 269 6.13 -3.19 -21.46
C THR A 269 5.08 -2.09 -21.32
N MET A 270 5.50 -0.91 -20.91
CA MET A 270 4.68 0.29 -21.04
C MET A 270 4.27 0.42 -22.53
N PRO A 271 3.00 0.66 -22.83
CA PRO A 271 2.63 1.06 -24.17
C PRO A 271 3.22 2.45 -24.44
N THR A 272 3.92 2.56 -25.55
CA THR A 272 4.40 3.82 -26.15
C THR A 272 3.24 4.74 -26.50
#